data_9e84d1f3217598d86ed0fbd1d450b150
#
_entry.id   9e84d1f3217598d86ed0fbd1d450b150
#
_cell.length_a   1.000
_cell.length_b   1.000
_cell.length_c   1.000
_cell.angle_alpha   90.00
_cell.angle_beta   90.00
_cell.angle_gamma   90.00
#
_symmetry.space_group_name_H-M   'P 1'
#
loop_
_entity.id
_entity.type
_entity.pdbx_description
1 polymer ?
#
loop_
_entity_poly.entity_id
_entity_poly.type
_entity_poly.pdbx_seq_one_letter_code
_entity_poly.pdbx_strand_id
1 'polypeptide(L)'
;MPDAPDLKYDNTPTAPLNEGEELLASLTPDRGTYIRDHAWMAAIAMGVGMAILWVLGNPHVWTGAIGGLAAIILRGWYVASDELTQRWDLTDRRLLGPGGRAIGLREVKSVNTLMSAVQVVTQSGGKNLIKYQLDAKAAKALIERVRAGGRP
;
A
#
# COMPACT_ATOMS: atom_id res chain seq x y z
N MET A 1 -7.52 12.11 -36.88
CA MET A 1 -6.82 11.22 -35.95
C MET A 1 -7.46 11.42 -34.58
N PRO A 2 -8.16 10.45 -34.03
CA PRO A 2 -8.69 10.63 -32.69
C PRO A 2 -7.50 10.71 -31.74
N ASP A 3 -7.45 11.74 -30.92
CA ASP A 3 -6.46 11.94 -29.90
C ASP A 3 -6.40 10.72 -29.01
N ALA A 4 -5.19 10.17 -28.83
CA ALA A 4 -4.95 9.12 -27.85
C ALA A 4 -5.43 9.65 -26.48
N PRO A 5 -6.16 8.85 -25.71
CA PRO A 5 -6.58 9.27 -24.39
C PRO A 5 -5.34 9.63 -23.59
N ASP A 6 -5.28 10.88 -23.18
CA ASP A 6 -4.25 11.42 -22.30
C ASP A 6 -4.36 10.61 -20.98
N LEU A 7 -3.53 9.57 -20.85
CA LEU A 7 -3.39 8.80 -19.63
C LEU A 7 -2.63 9.64 -18.58
N LYS A 8 -3.12 10.85 -18.36
CA LYS A 8 -2.81 11.56 -17.13
C LYS A 8 -3.37 10.73 -15.99
N TYR A 9 -2.48 10.15 -15.22
CA TYR A 9 -2.85 9.63 -13.91
C TYR A 9 -3.68 10.71 -13.23
N ASP A 10 -4.96 10.41 -13.08
CA ASP A 10 -5.90 11.33 -12.46
C ASP A 10 -5.48 11.49 -11.00
N ASN A 11 -4.78 12.58 -10.70
CA ASN A 11 -4.35 12.94 -9.36
C ASN A 11 -5.50 13.54 -8.54
N THR A 12 -6.75 13.37 -8.98
CA THR A 12 -7.90 13.82 -8.21
C THR A 12 -8.06 12.99 -6.93
N PRO A 13 -8.46 13.61 -5.83
CA PRO A 13 -8.85 12.90 -4.62
C PRO A 13 -9.86 11.81 -4.93
N THR A 14 -9.74 10.66 -4.29
CA THR A 14 -10.65 9.52 -4.47
C THR A 14 -12.10 9.81 -4.06
N ALA A 15 -12.30 10.89 -3.31
CA ALA A 15 -13.59 11.47 -2.98
C ALA A 15 -13.50 13.00 -3.09
N PRO A 16 -14.62 13.68 -3.43
CA PRO A 16 -14.63 15.14 -3.48
C PRO A 16 -14.35 15.73 -2.10
N LEU A 17 -13.61 16.83 -2.09
CA LEU A 17 -13.39 17.62 -0.87
C LEU A 17 -14.69 18.30 -0.45
N ASN A 18 -14.92 18.36 0.85
CA ASN A 18 -16.03 19.11 1.43
C ASN A 18 -15.73 20.61 1.35
N GLU A 19 -16.76 21.43 1.49
CA GLU A 19 -16.63 22.88 1.52
C GLU A 19 -15.69 23.32 2.66
N GLY A 20 -14.63 24.08 2.29
CA GLY A 20 -13.61 24.53 3.22
C GLY A 20 -12.64 23.45 3.72
N GLU A 21 -12.59 22.27 3.08
CA GLU A 21 -11.63 21.20 3.38
C GLU A 21 -10.36 21.40 2.55
N GLU A 22 -9.20 21.35 3.19
CA GLU A 22 -7.90 21.56 2.55
C GLU A 22 -7.14 20.23 2.41
N LEU A 23 -6.65 19.96 1.18
CA LEU A 23 -5.75 18.84 0.94
C LEU A 23 -4.35 19.18 1.45
N LEU A 24 -3.84 18.41 2.39
CA LEU A 24 -2.54 18.65 3.04
C LEU A 24 -1.42 17.80 2.42
N ALA A 25 -1.70 16.55 2.09
CA ALA A 25 -0.72 15.65 1.50
C ALA A 25 -1.37 14.51 0.73
N SER A 26 -0.63 13.98 -0.23
CA SER A 26 -1.00 12.77 -0.98
C SER A 26 0.01 11.66 -0.73
N LEU A 27 -0.47 10.53 -0.28
CA LEU A 27 0.30 9.33 0.02
C LEU A 27 0.16 8.35 -1.15
N THR A 28 1.17 8.29 -1.99
CA THR A 28 1.21 7.42 -3.18
C THR A 28 2.17 6.25 -2.96
N PRO A 29 1.88 5.07 -3.53
CA PRO A 29 2.80 3.95 -3.49
C PRO A 29 4.10 4.26 -4.24
N ASP A 30 5.24 3.89 -3.63
CA ASP A 30 6.55 3.97 -4.28
C ASP A 30 6.88 2.68 -5.01
N ARG A 31 7.25 2.81 -6.28
CA ARG A 31 7.60 1.67 -7.15
C ARG A 31 8.82 0.88 -6.64
N GLY A 32 9.83 1.60 -6.16
CA GLY A 32 11.04 0.97 -5.62
C GLY A 32 10.73 0.13 -4.39
N THR A 33 9.91 0.66 -3.50
CA THR A 33 9.42 -0.04 -2.31
C THR A 33 8.58 -1.26 -2.69
N TYR A 34 7.71 -1.15 -3.69
CA TYR A 34 6.92 -2.26 -4.21
C TYR A 34 7.82 -3.41 -4.70
N ILE A 35 8.81 -3.10 -5.53
CA ILE A 35 9.75 -4.11 -6.07
C ILE A 35 10.57 -4.75 -4.94
N ARG A 36 11.08 -3.96 -4.01
CA ARG A 36 11.85 -4.46 -2.86
C ARG A 36 11.03 -5.41 -2.01
N ASP A 37 9.80 -5.06 -1.69
CA ASP A 37 8.93 -5.87 -0.86
C ASP A 37 8.54 -7.18 -1.57
N HIS A 38 8.31 -7.15 -2.89
CA HIS A 38 8.10 -8.35 -3.69
C HIS A 38 9.35 -9.22 -3.79
N ALA A 39 10.55 -8.64 -3.86
CA ALA A 39 11.80 -9.39 -3.83
C ALA A 39 11.97 -10.15 -2.50
N TRP A 40 11.65 -9.53 -1.37
CA TRP A 40 11.63 -10.20 -0.08
C TRP A 40 10.59 -11.32 0.01
N MET A 41 9.38 -11.07 -0.48
CA MET A 41 8.34 -12.11 -0.57
C MET A 41 8.77 -13.27 -1.46
N ALA A 42 9.45 -12.99 -2.57
CA ALA A 42 10.00 -14.03 -3.46
C ALA A 42 11.05 -14.88 -2.73
N ALA A 43 11.99 -14.25 -2.03
CA ALA A 43 13.00 -14.97 -1.26
C ALA A 43 12.38 -15.89 -0.20
N ILE A 44 11.37 -15.42 0.53
CA ILE A 44 10.63 -16.22 1.50
C ILE A 44 9.87 -17.37 0.80
N ALA A 45 9.17 -17.10 -0.29
CA ALA A 45 8.41 -18.11 -1.03
C ALA A 45 9.32 -19.20 -1.62
N MET A 46 10.49 -18.83 -2.11
CA MET A 46 11.52 -19.77 -2.55
C MET A 46 11.96 -20.69 -1.41
N GLY A 47 12.28 -20.12 -0.24
CA GLY A 47 12.69 -20.88 0.94
C GLY A 47 11.60 -21.82 1.44
N VAL A 48 10.36 -21.36 1.49
CA VAL A 48 9.20 -22.17 1.88
C VAL A 48 8.97 -23.31 0.89
N GLY A 49 9.03 -23.02 -0.43
CA GLY A 49 8.89 -24.04 -1.47
C GLY A 49 9.95 -25.15 -1.36
N MET A 50 11.20 -24.76 -1.12
CA MET A 50 12.30 -25.70 -0.89
C MET A 50 12.08 -26.53 0.39
N ALA A 51 11.68 -25.88 1.48
CA ALA A 51 11.43 -26.56 2.76
C ALA A 51 10.32 -27.61 2.66
N ILE A 52 9.23 -27.28 1.95
CA ILE A 52 8.13 -28.23 1.73
C ILE A 52 8.62 -29.47 0.96
N LEU A 53 9.36 -29.29 -0.15
CA LEU A 53 9.85 -30.40 -0.93
C LEU A 53 10.90 -31.25 -0.16
N TRP A 54 11.71 -30.59 0.66
CA TRP A 54 12.66 -31.30 1.53
C TRP A 54 11.95 -32.18 2.58
N VAL A 55 10.92 -31.65 3.26
CA VAL A 55 10.12 -32.42 4.23
C VAL A 55 9.40 -33.61 3.58
N LEU A 56 8.96 -33.43 2.33
CA LEU A 56 8.33 -34.49 1.53
C LEU A 56 9.32 -35.54 0.98
N GLY A 57 10.62 -35.38 1.26
CA GLY A 57 11.66 -36.29 0.77
C GLY A 57 11.90 -36.22 -0.74
N ASN A 58 11.51 -35.11 -1.39
CA ASN A 58 11.67 -34.95 -2.82
C ASN A 58 13.16 -34.66 -3.15
N PRO A 59 13.79 -35.42 -4.05
CA PRO A 59 15.20 -35.21 -4.41
C PRO A 59 15.45 -33.89 -5.17
N HIS A 60 14.41 -33.29 -5.72
CA HIS A 60 14.50 -32.04 -6.51
C HIS A 60 14.05 -30.80 -5.70
N VAL A 61 14.59 -30.64 -4.50
CA VAL A 61 14.27 -29.53 -3.57
C VAL A 61 14.35 -28.15 -4.23
N TRP A 62 15.33 -27.96 -5.11
CA TRP A 62 15.56 -26.68 -5.82
C TRP A 62 14.40 -26.25 -6.70
N THR A 63 13.55 -27.16 -7.19
CA THR A 63 12.37 -26.81 -7.99
C THR A 63 11.34 -26.05 -7.16
N GLY A 64 11.35 -26.19 -5.84
CA GLY A 64 10.54 -25.39 -4.92
C GLY A 64 10.91 -23.91 -4.94
N ALA A 65 12.20 -23.58 -5.14
CA ALA A 65 12.64 -22.21 -5.31
C ALA A 65 12.07 -21.59 -6.59
N ILE A 66 12.12 -22.33 -7.70
CA ILE A 66 11.56 -21.86 -9.00
C ILE A 66 10.05 -21.62 -8.87
N GLY A 67 9.33 -22.57 -8.28
CA GLY A 67 7.87 -22.43 -8.06
C GLY A 67 7.53 -21.22 -7.20
N GLY A 68 8.24 -21.02 -6.10
CA GLY A 68 8.05 -19.86 -5.21
C GLY A 68 8.34 -18.53 -5.91
N LEU A 69 9.43 -18.46 -6.64
CA LEU A 69 9.78 -17.26 -7.43
C LEU A 69 8.73 -16.94 -8.50
N ALA A 70 8.34 -17.95 -9.29
CA ALA A 70 7.36 -17.79 -10.36
C ALA A 70 6.00 -17.32 -9.80
N ALA A 71 5.55 -17.87 -8.68
CA ALA A 71 4.30 -17.46 -8.05
C ALA A 71 4.29 -15.97 -7.66
N ILE A 72 5.39 -15.48 -7.07
CA ILE A 72 5.49 -14.06 -6.67
C ILE A 72 5.63 -13.13 -7.87
N ILE A 73 6.38 -13.53 -8.92
CA ILE A 73 6.50 -12.74 -10.16
C ILE A 73 5.13 -12.59 -10.83
N LEU A 74 4.39 -13.70 -11.01
CA LEU A 74 3.08 -13.66 -11.64
C LEU A 74 2.08 -12.84 -10.82
N ARG A 75 2.06 -13.02 -9.50
CA ARG A 75 1.22 -12.22 -8.60
C ARG A 75 1.60 -10.74 -8.68
N GLY A 76 2.89 -10.42 -8.55
CA GLY A 76 3.38 -9.04 -8.58
C GLY A 76 3.04 -8.35 -9.89
N TRP A 77 3.18 -9.05 -11.01
CA TRP A 77 2.81 -8.53 -12.32
C TRP A 77 1.30 -8.22 -12.41
N TYR A 78 0.47 -9.18 -11.99
CA TYR A 78 -0.99 -9.06 -12.11
C TYR A 78 -1.57 -7.95 -11.25
N VAL A 79 -1.07 -7.77 -10.02
CA VAL A 79 -1.61 -6.77 -9.08
C VAL A 79 -0.90 -5.41 -9.14
N ALA A 80 0.21 -5.30 -9.87
CA ALA A 80 1.02 -4.07 -9.89
C ALA A 80 0.24 -2.85 -10.38
N SER A 81 -0.58 -3.02 -11.42
CA SER A 81 -1.40 -1.94 -11.96
C SER A 81 -2.39 -1.39 -10.94
N ASP A 82 -3.03 -2.25 -10.18
CA ASP A 82 -4.03 -1.85 -9.21
C ASP A 82 -3.38 -1.27 -7.94
N GLU A 83 -2.33 -1.92 -7.42
CA GLU A 83 -1.71 -1.51 -6.17
C GLU A 83 -0.86 -0.24 -6.30
N LEU A 84 -0.24 -0.01 -7.45
CA LEU A 84 0.58 1.19 -7.71
C LEU A 84 -0.26 2.43 -8.07
N THR A 85 -1.54 2.28 -8.37
CA THR A 85 -2.46 3.39 -8.62
C THR A 85 -3.26 3.81 -7.38
N GLN A 86 -3.19 3.03 -6.30
CA GLN A 86 -3.90 3.36 -5.07
C GLN A 86 -3.27 4.57 -4.38
N ARG A 87 -4.03 5.65 -4.34
CA ARG A 87 -3.63 6.90 -3.68
C ARG A 87 -4.48 7.15 -2.45
N TRP A 88 -3.86 7.68 -1.42
CA TRP A 88 -4.53 8.19 -0.23
C TRP A 88 -4.26 9.68 -0.07
N ASP A 89 -5.28 10.44 0.17
CA ASP A 89 -5.20 11.89 0.36
C ASP A 89 -5.52 12.25 1.80
N LEU A 90 -4.58 12.94 2.43
CA LEU A 90 -4.73 13.45 3.78
C LEU A 90 -5.21 14.90 3.71
N THR A 91 -6.39 15.15 4.27
CA THR A 91 -6.94 16.50 4.43
C THR A 91 -6.83 16.96 5.88
N ASP A 92 -7.22 18.18 6.15
CA ASP A 92 -7.32 18.72 7.51
C ASP A 92 -8.39 18.02 8.38
N ARG A 93 -9.29 17.24 7.77
CA ARG A 93 -10.44 16.60 8.45
C ARG A 93 -10.52 15.11 8.26
N ARG A 94 -10.10 14.60 7.11
CA ARG A 94 -10.30 13.20 6.69
C ARG A 94 -9.07 12.61 6.01
N LEU A 95 -9.04 11.30 5.99
CA LEU A 95 -8.14 10.51 5.15
C LEU A 95 -8.99 9.87 4.04
N LEU A 96 -8.76 10.27 2.80
CA LEU A 96 -9.48 9.81 1.62
C LEU A 96 -8.70 8.70 0.94
N GLY A 97 -9.33 7.56 0.72
CA GLY A 97 -8.70 6.37 0.14
C GLY A 97 -9.38 5.87 -1.13
N PRO A 98 -8.80 4.86 -1.76
CA PRO A 98 -9.35 4.28 -2.99
C PRO A 98 -10.74 3.70 -2.76
N GLY A 99 -11.57 3.72 -3.84
CA GLY A 99 -12.93 3.21 -3.79
C GLY A 99 -13.91 4.08 -2.99
N GLY A 100 -13.64 5.40 -2.91
CA GLY A 100 -14.51 6.35 -2.21
C GLY A 100 -14.43 6.26 -0.68
N ARG A 101 -13.41 5.62 -0.13
CA ARG A 101 -13.21 5.52 1.32
C ARG A 101 -12.89 6.89 1.90
N ALA A 102 -13.60 7.27 2.94
CA ALA A 102 -13.35 8.49 3.71
C ALA A 102 -13.34 8.14 5.20
N ILE A 103 -12.24 8.42 5.88
CA ILE A 103 -12.04 8.14 7.30
C ILE A 103 -11.84 9.48 8.00
N GLY A 104 -12.76 9.86 8.88
CA GLY A 104 -12.60 11.06 9.72
C GLY A 104 -11.36 10.92 10.61
N LEU A 105 -10.53 11.95 10.68
CA LEU A 105 -9.33 11.90 11.54
C LEU A 105 -9.69 11.71 13.02
N ARG A 106 -10.88 12.13 13.43
CA ARG A 106 -11.42 11.90 14.79
C ARG A 106 -11.80 10.44 15.04
N GLU A 107 -12.09 9.69 13.98
CA GLU A 107 -12.44 8.26 14.05
C GLU A 107 -11.21 7.36 14.11
N VAL A 108 -10.03 7.91 13.84
CA VAL A 108 -8.77 7.16 13.88
C VAL A 108 -8.42 6.85 15.33
N LYS A 109 -8.37 5.57 15.68
CA LYS A 109 -7.95 5.07 16.99
C LYS A 109 -6.44 5.04 17.11
N SER A 110 -5.75 4.45 16.14
CA SER A 110 -4.29 4.33 16.12
C SER A 110 -3.74 4.30 14.70
N VAL A 111 -2.49 4.73 14.56
CA VAL A 111 -1.73 4.66 13.31
C VAL A 111 -0.46 3.87 13.60
N ASN A 112 -0.25 2.76 12.90
CA ASN A 112 0.87 1.87 13.09
C ASN A 112 1.67 1.73 11.80
N THR A 113 2.95 1.47 11.90
CA THR A 113 3.77 1.07 10.76
C THR A 113 3.84 -0.46 10.69
N LEU A 114 3.65 -0.99 9.50
CA LEU A 114 3.77 -2.42 9.22
C LEU A 114 4.64 -2.59 7.97
N MET A 115 5.93 -2.84 8.17
CA MET A 115 6.95 -2.85 7.10
C MET A 115 6.94 -1.52 6.32
N SER A 116 6.61 -1.55 5.03
CA SER A 116 6.47 -0.38 4.15
C SER A 116 5.06 0.23 4.14
N ALA A 117 4.13 -0.33 4.92
CA ALA A 117 2.76 0.16 4.98
C ALA A 117 2.48 0.93 6.28
N VAL A 118 1.52 1.85 6.19
CA VAL A 118 0.90 2.49 7.34
C VAL A 118 -0.49 1.91 7.55
N GLN A 119 -0.74 1.35 8.72
CA GLN A 119 -2.04 0.83 9.10
C GLN A 119 -2.79 1.87 9.93
N VAL A 120 -3.91 2.31 9.41
CA VAL A 120 -4.85 3.18 10.11
C VAL A 120 -5.98 2.33 10.68
N VAL A 121 -6.11 2.32 11.99
CA VAL A 121 -7.16 1.60 12.71
C VAL A 121 -8.20 2.60 13.18
N THR A 122 -9.47 2.35 12.85
CA THR A 122 -10.59 3.17 13.29
C THR A 122 -11.15 2.73 14.64
N GLN A 123 -11.89 3.58 15.30
CA GLN A 123 -12.56 3.24 16.58
C GLN A 123 -13.57 2.09 16.42
N SER A 124 -14.17 1.96 15.24
CA SER A 124 -15.05 0.83 14.88
C SER A 124 -14.31 -0.49 14.67
N GLY A 125 -12.97 -0.49 14.73
CA GLY A 125 -12.14 -1.67 14.50
C GLY A 125 -11.75 -1.89 13.03
N GLY A 126 -12.17 -1.04 12.11
CA GLY A 126 -11.77 -1.07 10.72
C GLY A 126 -10.26 -0.86 10.56
N LYS A 127 -9.61 -1.68 9.73
CA LYS A 127 -8.17 -1.59 9.44
C LYS A 127 -7.97 -1.21 7.98
N ASN A 128 -7.27 -0.12 7.74
CA ASN A 128 -6.96 0.38 6.41
C ASN A 128 -5.44 0.42 6.25
N LEU A 129 -4.93 -0.05 5.11
CA LEU A 129 -3.51 -0.11 4.82
C LEU A 129 -3.17 0.85 3.69
N ILE A 130 -2.26 1.77 3.98
CA ILE A 130 -1.61 2.63 3.00
C ILE A 130 -0.29 1.94 2.67
N LYS A 131 -0.25 1.23 1.53
CA LYS A 131 0.84 0.32 1.18
C LYS A 131 1.99 1.02 0.47
N TYR A 132 3.15 0.38 0.48
CA TYR A 132 4.34 0.73 -0.31
C TYR A 132 4.79 2.18 -0.16
N GLN A 133 4.81 2.68 1.06
CA GLN A 133 5.31 4.01 1.35
C GLN A 133 6.85 4.01 1.36
N LEU A 134 7.46 4.99 0.70
CA LEU A 134 8.92 5.16 0.71
C LEU A 134 9.45 5.32 2.13
N ASP A 135 8.74 6.09 2.95
CA ASP A 135 8.98 6.24 4.38
C ASP A 135 7.66 6.11 5.16
N ALA A 136 7.37 4.90 5.61
CA ALA A 136 6.16 4.62 6.40
C ALA A 136 6.16 5.33 7.76
N LYS A 137 7.33 5.60 8.34
CA LYS A 137 7.43 6.32 9.60
C LYS A 137 7.10 7.79 9.44
N ALA A 138 7.61 8.42 8.38
CA ALA A 138 7.29 9.80 8.04
C ALA A 138 5.79 9.96 7.70
N ALA A 139 5.22 9.04 6.94
CA ALA A 139 3.79 9.03 6.61
C ALA A 139 2.93 8.87 7.88
N LYS A 140 3.30 7.96 8.78
CA LYS A 140 2.65 7.83 10.09
C LYS A 140 2.72 9.13 10.88
N ALA A 141 3.91 9.71 11.05
CA ALA A 141 4.13 10.93 11.82
C ALA A 141 3.31 12.11 11.26
N LEU A 142 3.19 12.19 9.93
CA LEU A 142 2.38 13.20 9.25
C LEU A 142 0.89 13.05 9.61
N ILE A 143 0.34 11.84 9.50
CA ILE A 143 -1.06 11.56 9.84
C ILE A 143 -1.33 11.88 11.32
N GLU A 144 -0.44 11.46 12.22
CA GLU A 144 -0.59 11.72 13.66
C GLU A 144 -0.52 13.21 13.98
N ARG A 145 0.38 13.95 13.33
CA ARG A 145 0.50 15.41 13.47
C ARG A 145 -0.78 16.12 13.07
N VAL A 146 -1.30 15.81 11.88
CA VAL A 146 -2.52 16.44 11.38
C VAL A 146 -3.73 16.06 12.25
N ARG A 147 -3.79 14.80 12.70
CA ARG A 147 -4.80 14.34 13.66
C ARG A 147 -4.77 15.14 14.96
N ALA A 148 -3.62 15.55 15.43
CA ALA A 148 -3.44 16.38 16.64
C ALA A 148 -3.73 17.87 16.39
N GLY A 149 -4.16 18.25 15.18
CA GLY A 149 -4.45 19.65 14.82
C GLY A 149 -3.24 20.44 14.32
N GLY A 150 -2.10 19.75 14.06
CA GLY A 150 -0.91 20.36 13.45
C GLY A 150 -1.03 20.41 11.92
N ARG A 151 -0.24 21.30 11.30
CA ARG A 151 -0.03 21.32 9.85
C ARG A 151 1.21 20.50 9.46
N PRO A 152 1.34 20.06 8.18
CA PRO A 152 2.50 19.33 7.68
C PRO A 152 3.82 20.04 7.92
#